data_61ccdc2d244e2f47cd7a015c01346f6e
#
_entry.id   61ccdc2d244e2f47cd7a015c01346f6e
#
_cell.length_a   1.000
_cell.length_b   1.000
_cell.length_c   1.000
_cell.angle_alpha   90.00
_cell.angle_beta   90.00
_cell.angle_gamma   90.00
#
_symmetry.space_group_name_H-M   'P 1'
#
loop_
_entity.id
_entity.type
_entity.pdbx_description
1 polymer ?
#
loop_
_entity_poly.entity_id
_entity_poly.type
_entity_poly.pdbx_seq_one_letter_code
_entity_poly.pdbx_strand_id
1 'polypeptide(L)'
;MMSMWKMREMVDKATNLVMNYTETEAKVREASNDDPWGPSGAQMQEIASFTFTYEQFPEVMGMLWKRMLQDNRTNWRRTYKSLLLLDYLIKNGSERVVTNAREHVYDLRSMENYAFVDENVSVFFLPFQHSDS
;
A
#
# COMPACT_ATOMS: atom_id res chain seq x y z
N MET A 1 15.83 22.28 -13.22
CA MET A 1 16.25 21.13 -12.37
C MET A 1 15.02 20.35 -11.95
N MET A 2 15.08 19.04 -12.08
CA MET A 2 13.96 18.19 -11.76
C MET A 2 13.82 18.03 -10.23
N SER A 3 12.59 18.12 -9.72
CA SER A 3 12.34 17.91 -8.30
C SER A 3 12.55 16.44 -7.93
N MET A 4 12.78 16.20 -6.63
CA MET A 4 13.03 14.85 -6.14
C MET A 4 11.84 13.90 -6.42
N TRP A 5 10.60 14.38 -6.28
CA TRP A 5 9.43 13.54 -6.55
C TRP A 5 9.27 13.25 -8.04
N LYS A 6 9.66 14.19 -8.93
CA LYS A 6 9.64 13.95 -10.37
C LYS A 6 10.63 12.85 -10.76
N MET A 7 11.80 12.86 -10.15
CA MET A 7 12.79 11.81 -10.36
C MET A 7 12.24 10.46 -9.90
N ARG A 8 11.59 10.44 -8.74
CA ARG A 8 10.99 9.22 -8.19
C ARG A 8 9.88 8.71 -9.09
N GLU A 9 9.04 9.60 -9.59
CA GLU A 9 7.99 9.24 -10.54
C GLU A 9 8.56 8.60 -11.80
N MET A 10 9.66 9.15 -12.32
CA MET A 10 10.31 8.60 -13.49
C MET A 10 10.91 7.22 -13.22
N VAL A 11 11.52 7.05 -12.05
CA VAL A 11 12.07 5.75 -11.65
C VAL A 11 10.93 4.71 -11.52
N ASP A 12 9.81 5.11 -10.93
CA ASP A 12 8.66 4.21 -10.79
C ASP A 12 8.10 3.81 -12.15
N LYS A 13 7.99 4.75 -13.08
CA LYS A 13 7.52 4.44 -14.43
C LYS A 13 8.48 3.48 -15.15
N ALA A 14 9.78 3.71 -15.02
CA ALA A 14 10.77 2.83 -15.61
C ALA A 14 10.69 1.44 -14.98
N THR A 15 10.54 1.35 -13.66
CA THR A 15 10.39 0.08 -12.97
C THR A 15 9.15 -0.67 -13.43
N ASN A 16 8.02 0.04 -13.59
CA ASN A 16 6.79 -0.57 -14.07
C ASN A 16 6.97 -1.21 -15.44
N LEU A 17 7.71 -0.53 -16.33
CA LEU A 17 7.99 -1.06 -17.67
C LEU A 17 8.92 -2.29 -17.61
N VAL A 18 10.00 -2.20 -16.85
CA VAL A 18 10.98 -3.28 -16.75
C VAL A 18 10.37 -4.54 -16.12
N MET A 19 9.56 -4.34 -15.07
CA MET A 19 8.91 -5.45 -14.38
C MET A 19 7.62 -5.91 -15.05
N ASN A 20 7.21 -5.21 -16.09
CA ASN A 20 5.96 -5.50 -16.80
C ASN A 20 4.75 -5.53 -15.87
N TYR A 21 4.68 -4.60 -14.95
CA TYR A 21 3.51 -4.47 -14.07
C TYR A 21 2.30 -3.99 -14.86
N THR A 22 1.13 -4.48 -14.49
CA THR A 22 -0.11 -4.01 -15.09
C THR A 22 -0.42 -2.59 -14.63
N GLU A 23 -1.34 -1.92 -15.32
CA GLU A 23 -1.79 -0.60 -14.91
C GLU A 23 -2.36 -0.62 -13.49
N THR A 24 -3.12 -1.66 -13.15
CA THR A 24 -3.68 -1.83 -11.81
C THR A 24 -2.58 -1.94 -10.77
N GLU A 25 -1.57 -2.77 -11.02
CA GLU A 25 -0.43 -2.92 -10.12
C GLU A 25 0.34 -1.61 -9.98
N ALA A 26 0.53 -0.89 -11.08
CA ALA A 26 1.23 0.39 -11.06
C ALA A 26 0.50 1.42 -10.21
N LYS A 27 -0.84 1.42 -10.22
CA LYS A 27 -1.62 2.35 -9.40
C LYS A 27 -1.51 2.05 -7.91
N VAL A 28 -1.44 0.78 -7.54
CA VAL A 28 -1.19 0.41 -6.14
C VAL A 28 0.20 0.85 -5.72
N ARG A 29 1.20 0.68 -6.58
CA ARG A 29 2.57 1.13 -6.29
C ARG A 29 2.63 2.65 -6.12
N GLU A 30 1.93 3.39 -6.96
CA GLU A 30 1.88 4.85 -6.86
C GLU A 30 1.25 5.29 -5.53
N ALA A 31 0.15 4.66 -5.13
CA ALA A 31 -0.55 5.00 -3.89
C ALA A 31 0.30 4.68 -2.65
N SER A 32 1.25 3.78 -2.76
CA SER A 32 2.13 3.36 -1.66
C SER A 32 3.59 3.76 -1.93
N ASN A 33 3.80 4.88 -2.60
CA ASN A 33 5.16 5.34 -2.93
C ASN A 33 5.88 5.94 -1.72
N ASP A 34 7.13 6.33 -1.92
CA ASP A 34 7.99 6.84 -0.84
C ASP A 34 7.81 8.31 -0.54
N ASP A 35 6.87 8.97 -1.18
CA ASP A 35 6.60 10.40 -0.93
C ASP A 35 6.07 10.59 0.49
N PRO A 36 6.38 11.75 1.12
CA PRO A 36 6.00 11.97 2.53
C PRO A 36 4.50 12.13 2.76
N TRP A 37 3.71 12.43 1.72
CA TRP A 37 2.26 12.53 1.85
C TRP A 37 1.59 11.18 1.54
N GLY A 38 0.44 10.97 2.15
CA GLY A 38 -0.30 9.73 1.96
C GLY A 38 -0.97 9.63 0.60
N PRO A 39 -1.55 8.48 0.28
CA PRO A 39 -2.34 8.34 -0.95
C PRO A 39 -3.55 9.25 -0.90
N SER A 40 -3.93 9.80 -2.06
CA SER A 40 -5.11 10.65 -2.13
C SER A 40 -6.39 9.81 -2.02
N GLY A 41 -7.48 10.47 -1.61
CA GLY A 41 -8.79 9.81 -1.59
C GLY A 41 -9.19 9.31 -2.97
N ALA A 42 -8.86 10.08 -4.02
CA ALA A 42 -9.17 9.68 -5.39
C ALA A 42 -8.40 8.42 -5.80
N GLN A 43 -7.12 8.33 -5.45
CA GLN A 43 -6.32 7.14 -5.73
C GLN A 43 -6.92 5.92 -5.04
N MET A 44 -7.26 6.04 -3.77
CA MET A 44 -7.80 4.93 -3.00
C MET A 44 -9.18 4.51 -3.51
N GLN A 45 -10.00 5.47 -3.92
CA GLN A 45 -11.31 5.19 -4.48
C GLN A 45 -11.20 4.41 -5.79
N GLU A 46 -10.29 4.80 -6.65
CA GLU A 46 -10.05 4.09 -7.90
C GLU A 46 -9.59 2.66 -7.64
N ILE A 47 -8.64 2.48 -6.74
CA ILE A 47 -8.14 1.14 -6.40
C ILE A 47 -9.27 0.28 -5.79
N ALA A 48 -10.11 0.88 -4.95
CA ALA A 48 -11.25 0.18 -4.39
C ALA A 48 -12.17 -0.34 -5.49
N SER A 49 -12.39 0.46 -6.56
CA SER A 49 -13.22 0.04 -7.67
C SER A 49 -12.66 -1.21 -8.38
N PHE A 50 -11.34 -1.33 -8.45
CA PHE A 50 -10.70 -2.49 -9.05
C PHE A 50 -10.95 -3.78 -8.27
N THR A 51 -11.21 -3.70 -6.97
CA THR A 51 -11.44 -4.89 -6.15
C THR A 51 -12.75 -5.59 -6.47
N PHE A 52 -13.63 -4.94 -7.23
CA PHE A 52 -14.92 -5.51 -7.62
C PHE A 52 -14.84 -6.30 -8.93
N THR A 53 -13.73 -6.23 -9.65
CA THR A 53 -13.56 -6.98 -10.89
C THR A 53 -12.72 -8.22 -10.64
N TYR A 54 -13.10 -9.31 -11.31
CA TYR A 54 -12.45 -10.60 -11.15
C TYR A 54 -10.96 -10.56 -11.51
N GLU A 55 -10.63 -9.88 -12.59
CA GLU A 55 -9.25 -9.82 -13.09
C GLU A 55 -8.36 -8.90 -12.28
N GLN A 56 -8.89 -7.77 -11.83
CA GLN A 56 -8.08 -6.75 -11.16
C GLN A 56 -7.91 -6.99 -9.67
N PHE A 57 -8.84 -7.72 -9.06
CA PHE A 57 -8.75 -8.00 -7.62
C PHE A 57 -7.41 -8.65 -7.23
N PRO A 58 -6.97 -9.74 -7.86
CA PRO A 58 -5.69 -10.35 -7.48
C PRO A 58 -4.50 -9.45 -7.77
N GLU A 59 -4.59 -8.61 -8.79
CA GLU A 59 -3.53 -7.64 -9.08
C GLU A 59 -3.40 -6.61 -7.97
N VAL A 60 -4.54 -6.09 -7.47
CA VAL A 60 -4.54 -5.14 -6.35
C VAL A 60 -3.95 -5.79 -5.11
N MET A 61 -4.50 -6.93 -4.71
CA MET A 61 -4.09 -7.55 -3.44
C MET A 61 -2.67 -8.09 -3.50
N GLY A 62 -2.27 -8.68 -4.62
CA GLY A 62 -0.91 -9.16 -4.78
C GLY A 62 0.11 -8.06 -4.63
N MET A 63 -0.10 -6.93 -5.29
CA MET A 63 0.82 -5.80 -5.18
C MET A 63 0.76 -5.16 -3.81
N LEU A 64 -0.43 -5.06 -3.21
CA LEU A 64 -0.60 -4.47 -1.89
C LEU A 64 0.23 -5.22 -0.84
N TRP A 65 0.12 -6.55 -0.79
CA TRP A 65 0.88 -7.35 0.17
C TRP A 65 2.38 -7.29 -0.10
N LYS A 66 2.77 -7.25 -1.36
CA LYS A 66 4.17 -7.11 -1.72
C LYS A 66 4.74 -5.79 -1.19
N ARG A 67 4.03 -4.69 -1.38
CA ARG A 67 4.46 -3.37 -0.90
C ARG A 67 4.49 -3.29 0.62
N MET A 68 3.58 -3.99 1.27
CA MET A 68 3.45 -3.97 2.72
C MET A 68 4.52 -4.81 3.42
N LEU A 69 4.84 -5.96 2.87
CA LEU A 69 5.65 -6.97 3.57
C LEU A 69 7.10 -7.03 3.10
N GLN A 70 7.38 -6.61 1.87
CA GLN A 70 8.74 -6.69 1.34
C GLN A 70 9.59 -5.53 1.85
N ASP A 71 10.72 -5.85 2.49
CA ASP A 71 11.68 -4.87 3.00
C ASP A 71 11.01 -3.78 3.85
N ASN A 72 10.06 -4.19 4.68
CA ASN A 72 9.21 -3.24 5.40
C ASN A 72 9.96 -2.42 6.46
N ARG A 73 11.11 -2.88 6.94
CA ARG A 73 11.91 -2.09 7.89
C ARG A 73 12.66 -0.96 7.21
N THR A 74 13.07 -1.17 5.96
CA THR A 74 13.77 -0.16 5.17
C THR A 74 12.80 0.81 4.52
N ASN A 75 11.67 0.30 4.05
CA ASN A 75 10.68 1.07 3.28
C ASN A 75 9.42 1.34 4.11
N TRP A 76 9.59 1.92 5.29
CA TRP A 76 8.49 2.10 6.23
C TRP A 76 7.32 2.90 5.65
N ARG A 77 7.59 3.88 4.76
CA ARG A 77 6.52 4.66 4.14
C ARG A 77 5.63 3.80 3.26
N ARG A 78 6.24 2.89 2.50
CA ARG A 78 5.47 1.95 1.67
C ARG A 78 4.59 1.07 2.53
N THR A 79 5.13 0.57 3.62
CA THR A 79 4.39 -0.27 4.56
C THR A 79 3.24 0.50 5.19
N TYR A 80 3.52 1.70 5.69
CA TYR A 80 2.52 2.53 6.34
C TYR A 80 1.39 2.88 5.37
N LYS A 81 1.74 3.34 4.16
CA LYS A 81 0.75 3.72 3.16
C LYS A 81 -0.05 2.52 2.65
N SER A 82 0.60 1.35 2.57
CA SER A 82 -0.10 0.12 2.21
C SER A 82 -1.14 -0.25 3.26
N LEU A 83 -0.83 -0.04 4.54
CA LEU A 83 -1.78 -0.29 5.61
C LEU A 83 -2.95 0.69 5.57
N LEU A 84 -2.68 1.96 5.27
CA LEU A 84 -3.75 2.95 5.08
C LEU A 84 -4.65 2.54 3.92
N LEU A 85 -4.06 2.09 2.82
CA LEU A 85 -4.82 1.63 1.67
C LEU A 85 -5.65 0.39 2.02
N LEU A 86 -5.06 -0.58 2.71
CA LEU A 86 -5.79 -1.78 3.13
C LEU A 86 -7.00 -1.41 4.00
N ASP A 87 -6.81 -0.50 4.95
CA ASP A 87 -7.90 -0.03 5.81
C ASP A 87 -9.04 0.55 4.96
N TYR A 88 -8.69 1.38 3.99
CA TYR A 88 -9.67 1.97 3.08
C TYR A 88 -10.40 0.89 2.28
N LEU A 89 -9.66 -0.10 1.75
CA LEU A 89 -10.23 -1.15 0.93
C LEU A 89 -11.15 -2.08 1.73
N ILE A 90 -10.84 -2.32 3.00
CA ILE A 90 -11.71 -3.11 3.86
C ILE A 90 -13.07 -2.41 4.01
N LYS A 91 -13.06 -1.10 4.11
CA LYS A 91 -14.29 -0.31 4.31
C LYS A 91 -15.05 -0.03 3.02
N ASN A 92 -14.35 0.10 1.91
CA ASN A 92 -14.92 0.61 0.66
C ASN A 92 -14.75 -0.30 -0.54
N GLY A 93 -13.96 -1.35 -0.44
CA GLY A 93 -13.74 -2.32 -1.51
C GLY A 93 -14.73 -3.48 -1.45
N SER A 94 -14.49 -4.48 -2.27
CA SER A 94 -15.35 -5.66 -2.31
C SER A 94 -15.18 -6.52 -1.05
N GLU A 95 -16.15 -7.40 -0.81
CA GLU A 95 -16.11 -8.32 0.34
C GLU A 95 -14.88 -9.24 0.28
N ARG A 96 -14.36 -9.50 -0.90
CA ARG A 96 -13.19 -10.35 -1.08
C ARG A 96 -11.95 -9.76 -0.42
N VAL A 97 -11.89 -8.44 -0.23
CA VAL A 97 -10.79 -7.79 0.49
C VAL A 97 -10.70 -8.30 1.92
N VAL A 98 -11.84 -8.37 2.61
CA VAL A 98 -11.88 -8.86 3.99
C VAL A 98 -11.42 -10.30 4.09
N THR A 99 -11.89 -11.15 3.19
CA THR A 99 -11.48 -12.55 3.15
C THR A 99 -9.97 -12.68 2.91
N ASN A 100 -9.45 -11.90 1.97
CA ASN A 100 -8.02 -11.90 1.67
C ASN A 100 -7.20 -11.41 2.86
N ALA A 101 -7.69 -10.38 3.56
CA ALA A 101 -7.00 -9.87 4.75
C ALA A 101 -6.95 -10.92 5.86
N ARG A 102 -8.01 -11.71 6.02
CA ARG A 102 -8.02 -12.79 7.00
C ARG A 102 -6.98 -13.87 6.69
N GLU A 103 -6.73 -14.12 5.42
CA GLU A 103 -5.69 -15.07 5.01
C GLU A 103 -4.29 -14.57 5.39
N HIS A 104 -4.13 -13.27 5.60
CA HIS A 104 -2.86 -12.64 5.96
C HIS A 104 -2.82 -12.20 7.42
N VAL A 105 -3.66 -12.77 8.26
CA VAL A 105 -3.77 -12.33 9.66
C VAL A 105 -2.45 -12.44 10.43
N TYR A 106 -1.65 -13.47 10.15
CA TYR A 106 -0.36 -13.60 10.83
C TYR A 106 0.62 -12.53 10.41
N ASP A 107 0.62 -12.16 9.15
CA ASP A 107 1.45 -11.06 8.66
C ASP A 107 1.06 -9.74 9.32
N LEU A 108 -0.25 -9.49 9.43
CA LEU A 108 -0.75 -8.27 10.08
C LEU A 108 -0.40 -8.24 11.56
N ARG A 109 -0.52 -9.37 12.25
CA ARG A 109 -0.17 -9.45 13.66
C ARG A 109 1.31 -9.23 13.90
N SER A 110 2.16 -9.67 12.97
CA SER A 110 3.60 -9.46 13.10
C SER A 110 3.97 -7.97 13.09
N MET A 111 3.07 -7.11 12.62
CA MET A 111 3.30 -5.67 12.53
C MET A 111 2.58 -4.87 13.62
N GLU A 112 1.90 -5.52 14.57
CA GLU A 112 1.16 -4.83 15.63
C GLU A 112 2.04 -3.88 16.46
N ASN A 113 3.28 -4.25 16.67
CA ASN A 113 4.20 -3.47 17.51
C ASN A 113 5.15 -2.59 16.70
N TYR A 114 4.90 -2.44 15.40
CA TYR A 114 5.72 -1.56 14.59
C TYR A 114 5.42 -0.12 14.94
N ALA A 115 6.48 0.65 15.19
CA ALA A 115 6.43 2.09 15.28
C ALA A 115 7.38 2.62 14.22
N PHE A 116 6.94 3.59 13.44
CA PHE A 116 7.74 4.18 12.38
C PHE A 116 8.18 5.58 12.82
N VAL A 117 9.47 5.86 12.65
CA VAL A 117 10.04 7.16 13.01
C VAL A 117 10.51 7.80 11.71
N ASP A 118 9.95 8.96 11.39
CA ASP A 118 10.37 9.68 10.20
C ASP A 118 11.59 10.57 10.50
N GLU A 119 12.09 11.25 9.49
CA GLU A 119 13.26 12.12 9.58
C GLU A 119 13.06 13.32 10.50
N ASN A 120 11.83 13.64 10.84
CA ASN A 120 11.49 14.70 11.79
C ASN A 120 11.27 14.16 13.20
N VAL A 121 11.62 12.90 13.43
CA VAL A 121 11.46 12.20 14.70
C VAL A 121 9.99 12.06 15.12
N SER A 122 9.10 12.06 14.15
CA SER A 122 7.69 11.72 14.38
C SER A 122 7.53 10.22 14.42
N VAL A 123 6.73 9.73 15.36
CA VAL A 123 6.50 8.29 15.51
C VAL A 123 5.11 7.95 15.00
N PHE A 124 5.04 6.99 14.11
CA PHE A 124 3.79 6.52 13.53
C PHE A 124 3.52 5.09 13.97
N PHE A 125 2.30 4.84 14.44
CA PHE A 125 1.87 3.50 14.82
C PHE A 125 0.95 2.93 13.75
N LEU A 126 0.98 1.60 13.60
CA LEU A 126 0.17 0.94 12.59
C LEU A 126 -1.32 1.08 12.89
N PRO A 127 -2.17 1.21 11.85
CA PRO A 127 -3.62 1.39 12.04
C PRO A 127 -4.30 0.27 12.79
N PHE A 128 -3.75 -0.93 12.76
CA PHE A 128 -4.36 -2.09 13.41
C PHE A 128 -3.83 -2.36 14.81
N GLN A 129 -3.03 -1.46 15.35
CA GLN A 129 -2.37 -1.66 16.63
C GLN A 129 -3.36 -1.91 17.78
N HIS A 130 -4.52 -1.32 17.72
CA HIS A 130 -5.54 -1.42 18.74
C HIS A 130 -6.75 -2.23 18.31
N SER A 131 -6.63 -2.99 17.25
CA SER A 131 -7.72 -3.82 16.77
C SER A 131 -7.84 -5.05 17.64
N ASP A 132 -8.97 -5.21 18.32
CA ASP A 132 -9.22 -6.31 19.23
C ASP A 132 -10.00 -7.46 18.60
N SER A 133 -10.42 -7.28 17.41
CA SER A 133 -11.27 -8.28 16.75
C SER A 133 -10.47 -9.35 16.08
#